data_88829f7c256a81e469589a01c882c7f8
#
_entry.id   88829f7c256a81e469589a01c882c7f8
#
_cell.length_a   1.000
_cell.length_b   1.000
_cell.length_c   1.000
_cell.angle_alpha   90.00
_cell.angle_beta   90.00
_cell.angle_gamma   90.00
#
_symmetry.space_group_name_H-M   'P 1'
#
loop_
_entity.id
_entity.type
_entity.pdbx_description
1 polymer ?
#
loop_
_entity_poly.entity_id
_entity_poly.type
_entity_poly.pdbx_seq_one_letter_code
_entity_poly.pdbx_strand_id
1 'polypeptide(L)'
;STHGDDLIAFGKYRGHFLYEILRIDPGYVNWIAFKYTPAIPKQERFVKMAQAYNCVYLDKMLKKKYQLRPTSRFLGKKGDKLSNLTLKITKVQVEDDPYRTHVIGTTPVFFVRQRLTAIDTSGNLVNLTFASGNPSHASGQLPSLEHAYRPGEVLHISSARIAATFESHGTQYTRLNY
;
A
#
# COMPACT_ATOMS: atom_id res chain seq x y z
N SER A 1 34.00 -15.64 18.49
CA SER A 1 33.76 -15.07 17.16
C SER A 1 32.85 -15.98 16.36
N THR A 2 31.78 -15.38 15.89
CA THR A 2 30.66 -16.05 15.22
C THR A 2 30.86 -16.24 13.72
N HIS A 3 32.07 -16.04 13.21
CA HIS A 3 32.35 -15.94 11.78
C HIS A 3 32.08 -17.18 10.93
N GLY A 4 31.81 -18.34 11.55
CA GLY A 4 31.47 -19.56 10.81
C GLY A 4 29.96 -19.84 10.68
N ASP A 5 29.14 -19.21 11.51
CA ASP A 5 27.70 -19.49 11.57
C ASP A 5 26.85 -18.70 10.58
N ASP A 6 27.38 -17.63 10.02
CA ASP A 6 26.71 -16.77 9.01
C ASP A 6 27.19 -17.02 7.56
N LEU A 7 28.09 -17.97 7.35
CA LEU A 7 28.53 -18.34 6.00
C LEU A 7 27.51 -19.25 5.33
N ILE A 8 27.04 -18.86 4.16
CA ILE A 8 26.13 -19.67 3.34
C ILE A 8 26.91 -20.78 2.66
N ALA A 9 26.60 -22.02 3.00
CA ALA A 9 27.31 -23.21 2.51
C ALA A 9 26.62 -23.89 1.32
N PHE A 10 25.50 -23.37 0.84
CA PHE A 10 24.70 -23.99 -0.21
C PHE A 10 23.99 -22.97 -1.11
N GLY A 11 23.49 -23.45 -2.24
CA GLY A 11 22.66 -22.66 -3.15
C GLY A 11 23.40 -21.59 -3.94
N LYS A 12 22.65 -20.67 -4.53
CA LYS A 12 23.18 -19.63 -5.42
C LYS A 12 24.10 -18.61 -4.74
N TYR A 13 24.02 -18.49 -3.43
CA TYR A 13 24.84 -17.56 -2.64
C TYR A 13 25.90 -18.26 -1.80
N ARG A 14 26.28 -19.46 -2.18
CA ARG A 14 27.35 -20.21 -1.49
C ARG A 14 28.64 -19.38 -1.43
N GLY A 15 29.24 -19.31 -0.25
CA GLY A 15 30.48 -18.55 -0.02
C GLY A 15 30.27 -17.10 0.41
N HIS A 16 29.03 -16.61 0.40
CA HIS A 16 28.66 -15.30 0.92
C HIS A 16 28.17 -15.37 2.36
N PHE A 17 28.24 -14.25 3.07
CA PHE A 17 27.70 -14.14 4.41
C PHE A 17 26.23 -13.70 4.38
N LEU A 18 25.47 -14.08 5.41
CA LEU A 18 24.06 -13.69 5.53
C LEU A 18 23.86 -12.17 5.49
N TYR A 19 24.72 -11.39 6.12
CA TYR A 19 24.59 -9.93 6.14
C TYR A 19 24.78 -9.32 4.74
N GLU A 20 25.58 -9.90 3.88
CA GLU A 20 25.74 -9.46 2.49
C GLU A 20 24.47 -9.70 1.69
N ILE A 21 23.91 -10.89 1.82
CA ILE A 21 22.69 -11.29 1.09
C ILE A 21 21.46 -10.57 1.61
N LEU A 22 21.44 -10.20 2.87
CA LEU A 22 20.36 -9.39 3.43
C LEU A 22 20.19 -8.04 2.71
N ARG A 23 21.26 -7.49 2.16
CA ARG A 23 21.23 -6.24 1.39
C ARG A 23 20.75 -6.43 -0.05
N ILE A 24 21.14 -7.52 -0.70
CA ILE A 24 20.88 -7.75 -2.13
C ILE A 24 19.66 -8.62 -2.39
N ASP A 25 19.37 -9.58 -1.51
CA ASP A 25 18.23 -10.47 -1.64
C ASP A 25 17.67 -10.85 -0.26
N PRO A 26 16.96 -9.94 0.42
CA PRO A 26 16.41 -10.21 1.73
C PRO A 26 15.39 -11.36 1.74
N GLY A 27 14.74 -11.63 0.61
CA GLY A 27 13.82 -12.75 0.46
C GLY A 27 14.49 -14.10 0.60
N TYR A 28 15.76 -14.23 0.20
CA TYR A 28 16.54 -15.46 0.38
C TYR A 28 16.84 -15.72 1.87
N VAL A 29 17.19 -14.69 2.62
CA VAL A 29 17.41 -14.80 4.08
C VAL A 29 16.10 -15.18 4.79
N ASN A 30 14.98 -14.60 4.40
CA ASN A 30 13.66 -14.95 4.90
C ASN A 30 13.30 -16.42 4.61
N TRP A 31 13.60 -16.91 3.42
CA TRP A 31 13.40 -18.31 3.06
C TRP A 31 14.23 -19.25 3.94
N ILE A 32 15.51 -18.95 4.18
CA ILE A 32 16.34 -19.72 5.10
C ILE A 32 15.76 -19.73 6.51
N ALA A 33 15.31 -18.57 6.97
CA ALA A 33 14.79 -18.41 8.34
C ALA A 33 13.54 -19.26 8.62
N PHE A 34 12.64 -19.40 7.63
CA PHE A 34 11.31 -19.97 7.88
C PHE A 34 10.98 -21.23 7.06
N LYS A 35 11.65 -21.47 5.94
CA LYS A 35 11.32 -22.59 5.04
C LYS A 35 12.41 -23.62 4.89
N TYR A 36 13.64 -23.27 5.19
CA TYR A 36 14.75 -24.18 5.12
C TYR A 36 14.76 -25.12 6.34
N THR A 37 14.87 -26.42 6.08
CA THR A 37 14.94 -27.46 7.15
C THR A 37 16.40 -27.87 7.36
N PRO A 38 16.99 -27.59 8.52
CA PRO A 38 18.36 -27.98 8.81
C PRO A 38 18.49 -29.50 9.03
N ALA A 39 19.54 -30.09 8.46
CA ALA A 39 19.84 -31.53 8.60
C ALA A 39 20.84 -31.83 9.67
N ILE A 40 21.69 -30.88 10.09
CA ILE A 40 22.76 -31.04 11.06
C ILE A 40 22.78 -29.87 12.07
N PRO A 41 23.33 -30.02 13.27
CA PRO A 41 23.35 -28.96 14.30
C PRO A 41 24.00 -27.64 13.87
N LYS A 42 25.01 -27.69 13.00
CA LYS A 42 25.67 -26.50 12.45
C LYS A 42 24.68 -25.67 11.60
N GLN A 43 23.84 -26.34 10.84
CA GLN A 43 22.80 -25.70 10.03
C GLN A 43 21.67 -25.14 10.91
N GLU A 44 21.36 -25.73 12.05
CA GLU A 44 20.40 -25.16 13.01
C GLU A 44 20.87 -23.83 13.55
N ARG A 45 22.15 -23.70 13.90
CA ARG A 45 22.74 -22.42 14.31
C ARG A 45 22.72 -21.38 13.20
N PHE A 46 22.96 -21.81 11.97
CA PHE A 46 22.86 -20.97 10.77
C PHE A 46 21.43 -20.47 10.55
N VAL A 47 20.42 -21.33 10.69
CA VAL A 47 19.01 -20.94 10.58
C VAL A 47 18.60 -19.94 11.67
N LYS A 48 19.06 -20.16 12.91
CA LYS A 48 18.82 -19.19 14.01
C LYS A 48 19.48 -17.84 13.74
N MET A 49 20.67 -17.83 13.15
CA MET A 49 21.34 -16.59 12.72
C MET A 49 20.55 -15.89 11.62
N ALA A 50 20.04 -16.63 10.63
CA ALA A 50 19.17 -16.08 9.58
C ALA A 50 17.87 -15.49 10.16
N GLN A 51 17.26 -16.15 11.14
CA GLN A 51 16.08 -15.64 11.84
C GLN A 51 16.38 -14.32 12.57
N ALA A 52 17.52 -14.23 13.25
CA ALA A 52 17.94 -13.02 13.93
C ALA A 52 18.18 -11.86 12.94
N TYR A 53 18.88 -12.08 11.86
CA TYR A 53 19.10 -11.08 10.81
C TYR A 53 17.79 -10.64 10.17
N ASN A 54 16.91 -11.58 9.86
CA ASN A 54 15.61 -11.28 9.26
C ASN A 54 14.73 -10.42 10.20
N CYS A 55 14.74 -10.75 11.50
CA CYS A 55 14.02 -9.98 12.52
C CYS A 55 14.52 -8.54 12.61
N VAL A 56 15.83 -8.33 12.66
CA VAL A 56 16.44 -6.99 12.69
C VAL A 56 16.15 -6.22 11.40
N TYR A 57 16.20 -6.88 10.26
CA TYR A 57 15.88 -6.27 8.96
C TYR A 57 14.43 -5.82 8.90
N LEU A 58 13.48 -6.67 9.28
CA LEU A 58 12.06 -6.32 9.30
C LEU A 58 11.77 -5.18 10.27
N ASP A 59 12.39 -5.18 11.44
CA ASP A 59 12.25 -4.09 12.41
C ASP A 59 12.76 -2.75 11.84
N LYS A 60 13.93 -2.75 11.20
CA LYS A 60 14.47 -1.56 10.52
C LYS A 60 13.57 -1.09 9.38
N MET A 61 13.04 -2.00 8.57
CA MET A 61 12.14 -1.66 7.48
C MET A 61 10.84 -1.06 7.98
N LEU A 62 10.27 -1.61 9.05
CA LEU A 62 9.06 -1.07 9.68
C LEU A 62 9.33 0.32 10.26
N LYS A 63 10.41 0.51 11.01
CA LYS A 63 10.80 1.82 11.55
C LYS A 63 10.99 2.85 10.44
N LYS A 64 11.71 2.50 9.38
CA LYS A 64 11.89 3.37 8.22
C LYS A 64 10.58 3.72 7.55
N LYS A 65 9.68 2.76 7.37
CA LYS A 65 8.35 2.98 6.81
C LYS A 65 7.53 3.94 7.68
N TYR A 66 7.57 3.79 9.00
CA TYR A 66 6.87 4.69 9.93
C TYR A 66 7.52 6.09 9.98
N GLN A 67 8.84 6.19 9.91
CA GLN A 67 9.53 7.48 9.87
C GLN A 67 9.30 8.26 8.57
N LEU A 68 9.14 7.56 7.45
CA LEU A 68 8.84 8.16 6.14
C LEU A 68 7.37 8.54 5.98
N ARG A 69 6.48 8.06 6.85
CA ARG A 69 5.10 8.52 6.88
C ARG A 69 5.05 9.91 7.50
N PRO A 70 4.62 10.93 6.74
CA PRO A 70 4.37 12.23 7.34
C PRO A 70 3.35 12.06 8.45
N THR A 71 3.46 12.85 9.51
CA THR A 71 2.47 12.89 10.59
C THR A 71 1.20 13.48 10.01
N SER A 72 0.27 12.62 9.57
CA SER A 72 -1.02 13.03 9.04
C SER A 72 -1.96 13.43 10.17
N ARG A 73 -2.63 14.57 10.02
CA ARG A 73 -3.65 15.07 10.94
C ARG A 73 -4.98 15.24 10.21
N PHE A 74 -6.06 15.22 10.95
CA PHE A 74 -7.37 15.57 10.41
C PHE A 74 -7.37 17.02 9.92
N LEU A 75 -7.98 17.26 8.76
CA LEU A 75 -8.13 18.60 8.18
C LEU A 75 -9.20 19.43 8.87
N GLY A 76 -10.00 18.83 9.72
CA GLY A 76 -11.09 19.44 10.45
C GLY A 76 -12.06 18.40 10.97
N LYS A 77 -13.28 18.80 11.23
CA LYS A 77 -14.37 17.97 11.73
C LYS A 77 -15.35 17.65 10.61
N LYS A 78 -16.11 16.56 10.78
CA LYS A 78 -17.21 16.22 9.87
C LYS A 78 -18.15 17.40 9.66
N GLY A 79 -18.40 17.73 8.42
CA GLY A 79 -19.24 18.84 8.01
C GLY A 79 -18.49 20.15 7.68
N ASP A 80 -17.23 20.26 8.05
CA ASP A 80 -16.41 21.43 7.74
C ASP A 80 -16.21 21.58 6.23
N LYS A 81 -16.28 22.83 5.75
CA LYS A 81 -16.01 23.16 4.35
C LYS A 81 -14.53 23.55 4.21
N LEU A 82 -13.88 22.93 3.23
CA LEU A 82 -12.50 23.22 2.84
C LEU A 82 -12.48 23.89 1.47
N SER A 83 -11.53 24.79 1.27
CA SER A 83 -11.38 25.55 0.02
C SER A 83 -9.94 25.49 -0.48
N ASN A 84 -9.78 25.54 -1.81
CA ASN A 84 -8.48 25.62 -2.47
C ASN A 84 -7.49 24.53 -2.04
N LEU A 85 -7.91 23.28 -2.13
CA LEU A 85 -7.07 22.13 -1.82
C LEU A 85 -6.22 21.74 -3.01
N THR A 86 -4.93 21.52 -2.76
CA THR A 86 -4.00 20.89 -3.69
C THR A 86 -3.61 19.54 -3.12
N LEU A 87 -3.94 18.46 -3.83
CA LEU A 87 -3.77 17.10 -3.40
C LEU A 87 -2.94 16.31 -4.42
N LYS A 88 -1.94 15.61 -3.95
CA LYS A 88 -1.16 14.67 -4.78
C LYS A 88 -1.66 13.25 -4.53
N ILE A 89 -2.08 12.57 -5.57
CA ILE A 89 -2.58 11.20 -5.49
C ILE A 89 -1.42 10.25 -5.18
N THR A 90 -1.56 9.45 -4.12
CA THR A 90 -0.59 8.43 -3.71
C THR A 90 -1.04 7.02 -4.02
N LYS A 91 -2.36 6.78 -4.06
CA LYS A 91 -2.93 5.46 -4.34
C LYS A 91 -4.27 5.59 -5.06
N VAL A 92 -4.48 4.71 -6.02
CA VAL A 92 -5.76 4.59 -6.74
C VAL A 92 -6.25 3.15 -6.64
N GLN A 93 -7.52 2.98 -6.26
CA GLN A 93 -8.22 1.69 -6.31
C GLN A 93 -9.46 1.85 -7.20
N VAL A 94 -9.59 0.97 -8.18
CA VAL A 94 -10.77 0.89 -9.03
C VAL A 94 -11.60 -0.28 -8.53
N GLU A 95 -12.87 -0.02 -8.24
CA GLU A 95 -13.79 -1.03 -7.74
C GLU A 95 -15.17 -0.86 -8.37
N ASP A 96 -15.99 -1.92 -8.32
CA ASP A 96 -17.37 -1.83 -8.75
C ASP A 96 -18.15 -0.88 -7.83
N ASP A 97 -19.01 -0.07 -8.42
CA ASP A 97 -19.88 0.83 -7.66
C ASP A 97 -21.16 0.08 -7.26
N PRO A 98 -21.31 -0.33 -5.98
CA PRO A 98 -22.46 -1.10 -5.54
C PRO A 98 -23.76 -0.32 -5.52
N TYR A 99 -23.69 1.01 -5.61
CA TYR A 99 -24.86 1.89 -5.53
C TYR A 99 -25.40 2.31 -6.91
N ARG A 100 -24.67 1.99 -7.97
CA ARG A 100 -25.01 2.36 -9.35
C ARG A 100 -25.13 1.12 -10.22
N THR A 101 -26.11 0.30 -9.94
CA THR A 101 -26.45 -0.86 -10.76
C THR A 101 -27.77 -0.59 -11.45
N HIS A 102 -27.82 -0.72 -12.76
CA HIS A 102 -29.05 -0.62 -13.55
C HIS A 102 -29.28 -1.90 -14.32
N VAL A 103 -30.54 -2.19 -14.55
CA VAL A 103 -30.95 -3.24 -15.47
C VAL A 103 -31.63 -2.58 -16.66
N ILE A 104 -31.04 -2.77 -17.83
CA ILE A 104 -31.64 -2.30 -19.10
C ILE A 104 -32.21 -3.54 -19.80
N GLY A 105 -33.53 -3.67 -19.78
CA GLY A 105 -34.19 -4.89 -20.20
C GLY A 105 -33.87 -6.06 -19.23
N THR A 106 -33.18 -7.10 -19.72
CA THR A 106 -32.71 -8.23 -18.90
C THR A 106 -31.20 -8.20 -18.63
N THR A 107 -30.51 -7.16 -19.10
CA THR A 107 -29.05 -7.08 -19.02
C THR A 107 -28.62 -6.17 -17.88
N PRO A 108 -27.83 -6.67 -16.91
CA PRO A 108 -27.26 -5.82 -15.86
C PRO A 108 -26.20 -4.88 -16.44
N VAL A 109 -26.22 -3.63 -15.98
CA VAL A 109 -25.23 -2.63 -16.33
C VAL A 109 -24.45 -2.26 -15.09
N PHE A 110 -23.15 -2.40 -15.16
CA PHE A 110 -22.23 -2.17 -14.05
C PHE A 110 -21.47 -0.86 -14.22
N PHE A 111 -21.26 -0.17 -13.12
CA PHE A 111 -20.46 1.04 -13.05
C PHE A 111 -19.24 0.79 -12.18
N VAL A 112 -18.18 1.50 -12.43
CA VAL A 112 -16.97 1.48 -11.61
C VAL A 112 -16.76 2.83 -10.94
N ARG A 113 -16.11 2.83 -9.79
CA ARG A 113 -15.68 4.02 -9.08
C ARG A 113 -14.20 3.96 -8.78
N GLN A 114 -13.60 5.11 -8.61
CA GLN A 114 -12.21 5.24 -8.20
C GLN A 114 -12.15 5.73 -6.76
N ARG A 115 -11.45 4.99 -5.91
CA ARG A 115 -11.13 5.41 -4.56
C ARG A 115 -9.69 5.90 -4.54
N LEU A 116 -9.50 7.16 -4.21
CA LEU A 116 -8.19 7.80 -4.19
C LEU A 116 -7.72 8.01 -2.76
N THR A 117 -6.44 7.79 -2.54
CA THR A 117 -5.71 8.29 -1.38
C THR A 117 -4.76 9.36 -1.88
N ALA A 118 -4.81 10.53 -1.28
CA ALA A 118 -4.00 11.68 -1.67
C ALA A 118 -3.39 12.34 -0.44
N ILE A 119 -2.40 13.17 -0.67
CA ILE A 119 -1.70 13.92 0.37
C ILE A 119 -1.77 15.40 0.06
N ASP A 120 -2.06 16.23 1.06
CA ASP A 120 -2.05 17.69 0.91
C ASP A 120 -0.63 18.26 1.02
N THR A 121 -0.49 19.57 0.91
CA THR A 121 0.81 20.26 0.99
C THR A 121 1.48 20.17 2.35
N SER A 122 0.72 19.86 3.40
CA SER A 122 1.22 19.71 4.77
C SER A 122 1.48 18.25 5.16
N GLY A 123 1.26 17.30 4.25
CA GLY A 123 1.47 15.88 4.49
C GLY A 123 0.28 15.15 5.08
N ASN A 124 -0.91 15.74 5.09
CA ASN A 124 -2.13 15.10 5.59
C ASN A 124 -2.78 14.21 4.55
N LEU A 125 -3.20 13.02 4.98
CA LEU A 125 -3.81 12.03 4.11
C LEU A 125 -5.32 12.27 3.97
N VAL A 126 -5.78 12.19 2.72
CA VAL A 126 -7.16 12.45 2.32
C VAL A 126 -7.66 11.30 1.47
N ASN A 127 -8.91 10.90 1.70
CA ASN A 127 -9.61 9.93 0.86
C ASN A 127 -10.72 10.61 0.07
N LEU A 128 -10.78 10.28 -1.21
CA LEU A 128 -11.78 10.77 -2.17
C LEU A 128 -12.33 9.59 -2.95
N THR A 129 -13.60 9.65 -3.31
CA THR A 129 -14.23 8.67 -4.19
C THR A 129 -14.86 9.37 -5.37
N PHE A 130 -14.48 8.97 -6.57
CA PHE A 130 -15.06 9.45 -7.83
C PHE A 130 -15.87 8.33 -8.45
N ALA A 131 -17.17 8.54 -8.53
CA ALA A 131 -18.12 7.63 -9.19
C ALA A 131 -18.19 7.97 -10.68
N SER A 132 -17.06 7.95 -11.36
CA SER A 132 -17.00 8.27 -12.79
C SER A 132 -16.63 7.02 -13.58
N GLY A 133 -17.51 6.62 -14.45
CA GLY A 133 -17.26 5.53 -15.36
C GLY A 133 -18.44 5.37 -16.30
N ASN A 134 -18.16 4.98 -17.51
CA ASN A 134 -19.18 4.56 -18.44
C ASN A 134 -19.68 3.18 -18.05
N PRO A 135 -20.98 2.92 -18.17
CA PRO A 135 -21.51 1.59 -17.85
C PRO A 135 -20.97 0.54 -18.82
N SER A 136 -20.87 -0.70 -18.32
CA SER A 136 -20.65 -1.83 -19.23
C SER A 136 -21.90 -2.00 -20.10
N HIS A 137 -21.70 -2.12 -21.41
CA HIS A 137 -22.81 -2.38 -22.33
C HIS A 137 -23.05 -3.87 -22.51
N ALA A 138 -24.29 -4.22 -22.93
CA ALA A 138 -24.71 -5.58 -23.23
C ALA A 138 -23.84 -6.32 -24.27
N SER A 139 -23.02 -5.59 -25.02
CA SER A 139 -22.08 -6.12 -26.01
C SER A 139 -20.79 -6.70 -25.44
N GLY A 140 -20.67 -6.84 -24.10
CA GLY A 140 -19.49 -7.40 -23.46
C GLY A 140 -18.32 -6.39 -23.28
N GLN A 141 -18.56 -5.11 -23.49
CA GLN A 141 -17.57 -4.10 -23.17
C GLN A 141 -17.41 -3.98 -21.65
N LEU A 142 -16.16 -3.97 -21.19
CA LEU A 142 -15.86 -3.72 -19.79
C LEU A 142 -16.22 -2.27 -19.44
N PRO A 143 -16.63 -2.02 -18.17
CA PRO A 143 -16.81 -0.66 -17.69
C PRO A 143 -15.53 0.16 -17.91
N SER A 144 -15.67 1.35 -18.46
CA SER A 144 -14.54 2.25 -18.69
C SER A 144 -14.66 3.49 -17.83
N LEU A 145 -13.52 4.05 -17.47
CA LEU A 145 -13.43 5.29 -16.72
C LEU A 145 -13.38 6.48 -17.70
N GLU A 146 -14.13 7.56 -17.42
CA GLU A 146 -14.00 8.81 -18.18
C GLU A 146 -12.62 9.41 -18.00
N HIS A 147 -12.10 9.37 -16.77
CA HIS A 147 -10.73 9.75 -16.45
C HIS A 147 -10.14 8.75 -15.46
N ALA A 148 -9.05 8.09 -15.84
CA ALA A 148 -8.31 7.19 -14.97
C ALA A 148 -7.23 7.98 -14.22
N TYR A 149 -7.46 8.23 -12.94
CA TYR A 149 -6.47 8.88 -12.08
C TYR A 149 -5.27 7.96 -11.87
N ARG A 150 -4.09 8.56 -11.73
CA ARG A 150 -2.83 7.82 -11.52
C ARG A 150 -2.09 8.33 -10.29
N PRO A 151 -1.33 7.47 -9.58
CA PRO A 151 -0.42 7.93 -8.54
C PRO A 151 0.57 8.97 -9.07
N GLY A 152 0.78 10.04 -8.31
CA GLY A 152 1.62 11.17 -8.70
C GLY A 152 0.87 12.33 -9.37
N GLU A 153 -0.36 12.11 -9.81
CA GLU A 153 -1.20 13.16 -10.37
C GLU A 153 -1.63 14.16 -9.28
N VAL A 154 -1.69 15.44 -9.63
CA VAL A 154 -2.08 16.52 -8.72
C VAL A 154 -3.50 16.97 -9.01
N LEU A 155 -4.32 17.03 -7.97
CA LEU A 155 -5.69 17.53 -8.02
C LEU A 155 -5.79 18.91 -7.38
N HIS A 156 -6.50 19.81 -8.03
CA HIS A 156 -6.91 21.09 -7.48
C HIS A 156 -8.41 21.08 -7.23
N ILE A 157 -8.80 21.15 -5.96
CA ILE A 157 -10.21 21.13 -5.56
C ILE A 157 -10.55 22.49 -4.98
N SER A 158 -11.47 23.20 -5.63
CA SER A 158 -11.89 24.54 -5.20
C SER A 158 -12.67 24.51 -3.90
N SER A 159 -13.48 23.50 -3.69
CA SER A 159 -14.32 23.35 -2.49
C SER A 159 -14.65 21.89 -2.25
N ALA A 160 -14.53 21.48 -1.00
CA ALA A 160 -14.92 20.16 -0.53
C ALA A 160 -15.48 20.24 0.89
N ARG A 161 -16.20 19.21 1.29
CA ARG A 161 -16.74 19.10 2.64
C ARG A 161 -16.21 17.81 3.29
N ILE A 162 -15.86 17.89 4.56
CA ILE A 162 -15.41 16.71 5.31
C ILE A 162 -16.61 15.81 5.57
N ALA A 163 -16.58 14.62 4.97
CA ALA A 163 -17.63 13.60 5.12
C ALA A 163 -17.39 12.73 6.36
N ALA A 164 -16.14 12.43 6.67
CA ALA A 164 -15.75 11.62 7.83
C ALA A 164 -14.28 11.83 8.17
N THR A 165 -13.93 11.51 9.39
CA THR A 165 -12.55 11.41 9.87
C THR A 165 -12.36 10.04 10.50
N PHE A 166 -11.24 9.40 10.23
CA PHE A 166 -10.94 8.08 10.79
C PHE A 166 -9.44 7.86 10.95
N GLU A 167 -9.09 6.89 11.77
CA GLU A 167 -7.72 6.47 12.00
C GLU A 167 -7.55 5.01 11.56
N SER A 168 -6.47 4.72 10.84
CA SER A 168 -6.13 3.38 10.40
C SER A 168 -4.64 3.15 10.63
N HIS A 169 -4.30 2.11 11.38
CA HIS A 169 -2.92 1.75 11.72
C HIS A 169 -2.12 2.94 12.30
N GLY A 170 -2.73 3.72 13.19
CA GLY A 170 -2.10 4.89 13.82
C GLY A 170 -1.98 6.12 12.93
N THR A 171 -2.57 6.11 11.74
CA THR A 171 -2.54 7.22 10.79
C THR A 171 -3.92 7.82 10.62
N GLN A 172 -4.03 9.15 10.71
CA GLN A 172 -5.27 9.89 10.56
C GLN A 172 -5.59 10.17 9.08
N TYR A 173 -6.82 9.93 8.70
CA TYR A 173 -7.34 10.17 7.36
C TYR A 173 -8.58 11.06 7.41
N THR A 174 -8.69 11.96 6.45
CA THR A 174 -9.89 12.78 6.24
C THR A 174 -10.56 12.36 4.93
N ARG A 175 -11.83 11.98 5.01
CA ARG A 175 -12.63 11.68 3.81
C ARG A 175 -13.35 12.93 3.36
N LEU A 176 -13.24 13.26 2.09
CA LEU A 176 -13.87 14.44 1.49
C LEU A 176 -14.99 14.06 0.54
N ASN A 177 -16.04 14.88 0.55
CA ASN A 177 -17.04 14.99 -0.52
C ASN A 177 -16.86 16.35 -1.19
N TYR A 178 -17.03 16.38 -2.50
CA TYR A 178 -16.92 17.62 -3.28
C TYR A 178 -18.09 17.76 -4.25
#